data_71aec6119c7de2963484329818664dc4
#
_entry.id   71aec6119c7de2963484329818664dc4
#
_cell.length_a   1.000
_cell.length_b   1.000
_cell.length_c   1.000
_cell.angle_alpha   90.00
_cell.angle_beta   90.00
_cell.angle_gamma   90.00
#
_symmetry.space_group_name_H-M   'P 1'
#
loop_
_entity.id
_entity.type
_entity.pdbx_description
1 polymer ?
#
loop_
_entity_poly.entity_id
_entity_poly.type
_entity_poly.pdbx_seq_one_letter_code
_entity_poly.pdbx_strand_id
1 'polypeptide(L)'
;EVLKNQLNPHMLFNSLNTLRSLVRENQDRAQDYIQELSHVLRYTLQGNESQCVTLREEMDFVSAYIFLLKMRFEDNLRFEINITHNSEEYLLPPMSIQMLIENAVKHNEISNRRPLTITIATDSEEGLLVSNPIQSKLTATTGTGIGLVNLDKRYRLLFRQEIQITEDRNFTVRIPLIRKDL
;
A
#
# COMPACT_ATOMS: atom_id res chain seq x y z
N GLU A 1 -10.64 -21.53 -5.50
CA GLU A 1 -11.30 -20.22 -5.28
C GLU A 1 -10.52 -19.28 -4.34
N VAL A 2 -9.80 -19.81 -3.35
CA VAL A 2 -9.01 -18.99 -2.40
C VAL A 2 -7.88 -18.23 -3.07
N LEU A 3 -7.19 -18.79 -4.07
CA LEU A 3 -6.09 -18.15 -4.82
C LEU A 3 -6.54 -16.96 -5.70
N LYS A 4 -7.79 -16.96 -6.17
CA LYS A 4 -8.31 -15.86 -7.02
C LYS A 4 -8.56 -14.56 -6.26
N ASN A 5 -8.79 -14.63 -4.94
CA ASN A 5 -9.02 -13.46 -4.11
C ASN A 5 -7.74 -12.82 -3.55
N GLN A 6 -6.59 -13.48 -3.70
CA GLN A 6 -5.30 -13.06 -3.14
C GLN A 6 -4.51 -12.16 -4.08
N LEU A 7 -4.65 -12.33 -5.39
CA LEU A 7 -4.08 -11.46 -6.41
C LEU A 7 -5.16 -10.49 -6.87
N ASN A 8 -4.94 -9.20 -6.68
CA ASN A 8 -5.80 -8.17 -7.24
C ASN A 8 -5.70 -8.22 -8.78
N PRO A 9 -6.75 -8.68 -9.51
CA PRO A 9 -6.68 -8.83 -10.96
C PRO A 9 -6.40 -7.52 -11.66
N HIS A 10 -6.92 -6.42 -11.14
CA HIS A 10 -6.73 -5.07 -11.69
C HIS A 10 -5.27 -4.60 -11.58
N MET A 11 -4.61 -4.87 -10.44
CA MET A 11 -3.18 -4.61 -10.27
C MET A 11 -2.35 -5.44 -11.27
N LEU A 12 -2.67 -6.71 -11.44
CA LEU A 12 -1.97 -7.60 -12.34
C LEU A 12 -2.08 -7.13 -13.80
N PHE A 13 -3.29 -6.79 -14.26
CA PHE A 13 -3.51 -6.25 -15.62
C PHE A 13 -2.79 -4.92 -15.85
N ASN A 14 -2.84 -4.00 -14.88
CA ASN A 14 -2.10 -2.75 -14.95
C ASN A 14 -0.58 -2.97 -15.03
N SER A 15 -0.07 -3.92 -14.25
CA SER A 15 1.35 -4.28 -14.25
C SER A 15 1.79 -4.85 -15.60
N LEU A 16 1.00 -5.73 -16.20
CA LEU A 16 1.29 -6.30 -17.52
C LEU A 16 1.24 -5.23 -18.62
N ASN A 17 0.30 -4.29 -18.58
CA ASN A 17 0.22 -3.20 -19.54
C ASN A 17 1.42 -2.25 -19.42
N THR A 18 1.83 -1.91 -18.21
CA THR A 18 3.03 -1.10 -17.95
C THR A 18 4.28 -1.80 -18.49
N LEU A 19 4.43 -3.09 -18.20
CA LEU A 19 5.55 -3.89 -18.68
C LEU A 19 5.61 -3.93 -20.21
N ARG A 20 4.47 -4.08 -20.87
CA ARG A 20 4.39 -4.08 -22.33
C ARG A 20 4.88 -2.77 -22.96
N SER A 21 4.59 -1.63 -22.35
CA SER A 21 5.11 -0.33 -22.78
C SER A 21 6.62 -0.25 -22.54
N LEU A 22 7.09 -0.61 -21.35
CA LEU A 22 8.52 -0.56 -21.00
C LEU A 22 9.39 -1.44 -21.90
N VAL A 23 8.92 -2.62 -22.29
CA VAL A 23 9.68 -3.52 -23.21
C VAL A 23 9.97 -2.84 -24.56
N ARG A 24 9.11 -1.95 -25.00
CA ARG A 24 9.30 -1.20 -26.25
C ARG A 24 10.17 0.03 -26.08
N GLU A 25 10.07 0.69 -24.94
CA GLU A 25 10.68 1.99 -24.68
C GLU A 25 12.08 1.87 -24.08
N ASN A 26 12.25 0.98 -23.09
CA ASN A 26 13.48 0.83 -22.34
C ASN A 26 13.57 -0.56 -21.71
N GLN A 27 14.42 -1.42 -22.28
CA GLN A 27 14.57 -2.82 -21.85
C GLN A 27 15.14 -2.93 -20.44
N ASP A 28 16.05 -2.07 -20.03
CA ASP A 28 16.66 -2.10 -18.70
C ASP A 28 15.59 -1.78 -17.62
N ARG A 29 14.79 -0.77 -17.86
CA ARG A 29 13.65 -0.45 -16.98
C ARG A 29 12.60 -1.56 -16.96
N ALA A 30 12.40 -2.26 -18.08
CA ALA A 30 11.50 -3.42 -18.12
C ALA A 30 12.03 -4.57 -17.26
N GLN A 31 13.33 -4.82 -17.25
CA GLN A 31 13.94 -5.84 -16.39
C GLN A 31 13.80 -5.49 -14.91
N ASP A 32 14.10 -4.25 -14.52
CA ASP A 32 13.91 -3.77 -13.15
C ASP A 32 12.45 -3.92 -12.71
N TYR A 33 11.51 -3.58 -13.59
CA TYR A 33 10.08 -3.73 -13.34
C TYR A 33 9.68 -5.19 -13.10
N ILE A 34 10.17 -6.12 -13.90
CA ILE A 34 9.92 -7.56 -13.75
C ILE A 34 10.46 -8.05 -12.39
N GLN A 35 11.64 -7.61 -12.00
CA GLN A 35 12.23 -7.99 -10.71
C GLN A 35 11.37 -7.54 -9.53
N GLU A 36 10.96 -6.28 -9.52
CA GLU A 36 10.11 -5.73 -8.45
C GLU A 36 8.70 -6.34 -8.46
N LEU A 37 8.14 -6.58 -9.66
CA LEU A 37 6.85 -7.28 -9.78
C LEU A 37 6.94 -8.71 -9.23
N SER A 38 8.02 -9.40 -9.50
CA SER A 38 8.24 -10.74 -8.95
C SER A 38 8.33 -10.73 -7.42
N HIS A 39 8.99 -9.71 -6.84
CA HIS A 39 9.05 -9.52 -5.39
C HIS A 39 7.64 -9.28 -4.81
N VAL A 40 6.86 -8.38 -5.41
CA VAL A 40 5.50 -8.08 -4.98
C VAL A 40 4.61 -9.33 -5.04
N LEU A 41 4.64 -10.09 -6.15
CA LEU A 41 3.85 -11.30 -6.30
C LEU A 41 4.24 -12.37 -5.28
N ARG A 42 5.54 -12.58 -5.05
CA ARG A 42 6.04 -13.56 -4.08
C ARG A 42 5.57 -13.21 -2.67
N TYR A 43 5.75 -11.98 -2.24
CA TYR A 43 5.28 -11.52 -0.93
C TYR A 43 3.77 -11.69 -0.78
N THR A 44 2.98 -11.32 -1.80
CA THR A 44 1.52 -11.45 -1.79
C THR A 44 1.09 -12.91 -1.63
N LEU A 45 1.80 -13.85 -2.26
CA LEU A 45 1.49 -15.27 -2.15
C LEU A 45 1.92 -15.87 -0.80
N GLN A 46 3.05 -15.45 -0.26
CA GLN A 46 3.59 -15.93 1.03
C GLN A 46 2.97 -15.25 2.25
N GLY A 47 2.59 -13.98 2.13
CA GLY A 47 2.04 -13.18 3.24
C GLY A 47 0.72 -13.69 3.82
N ASN A 48 0.10 -14.67 3.17
CA ASN A 48 -1.12 -15.30 3.67
C ASN A 48 -0.86 -16.44 4.69
N GLU A 49 0.38 -16.88 4.83
CA GLU A 49 0.76 -17.91 5.79
C GLU A 49 1.05 -17.33 7.17
N SER A 50 1.46 -16.06 7.24
CA SER A 50 1.78 -15.36 8.48
C SER A 50 0.66 -14.40 8.88
N GLN A 51 0.27 -14.45 10.16
CA GLN A 51 -0.70 -13.50 10.69
C GLN A 51 -0.12 -12.09 10.85
N CYS A 52 1.18 -12.00 11.10
CA CYS A 52 1.93 -10.76 11.30
C CYS A 52 3.31 -10.83 10.66
N VAL A 53 3.80 -9.69 10.25
CA VAL A 53 5.16 -9.46 9.74
C VAL A 53 5.79 -8.27 10.48
N THR A 54 7.11 -8.14 10.42
CA THR A 54 7.78 -6.95 10.94
C THR A 54 7.49 -5.73 10.06
N LEU A 55 7.55 -4.55 10.66
CA LEU A 55 7.44 -3.31 9.90
C LEU A 55 8.53 -3.22 8.81
N ARG A 56 9.72 -3.78 9.06
CA ARG A 56 10.79 -3.87 8.06
C ARG A 56 10.36 -4.70 6.85
N GLU A 57 9.88 -5.92 7.08
CA GLU A 57 9.41 -6.80 5.99
C GLU A 57 8.30 -6.14 5.17
N GLU A 58 7.35 -5.49 5.85
CA GLU A 58 6.28 -4.75 5.19
C GLU A 58 6.81 -3.56 4.39
N MET A 59 7.76 -2.78 4.92
CA MET A 59 8.35 -1.63 4.22
C MET A 59 9.23 -2.05 3.04
N ASP A 60 9.91 -3.18 3.10
CA ASP A 60 10.65 -3.74 1.97
C ASP A 60 9.69 -4.10 0.83
N PHE A 61 8.57 -4.74 1.16
CA PHE A 61 7.50 -5.00 0.21
C PHE A 61 6.87 -3.70 -0.34
N VAL A 62 6.56 -2.75 0.52
CA VAL A 62 5.98 -1.44 0.14
C VAL A 62 6.91 -0.69 -0.80
N SER A 63 8.22 -0.74 -0.60
CA SER A 63 9.20 -0.13 -1.50
C SER A 63 9.13 -0.69 -2.92
N ALA A 64 9.00 -2.01 -3.06
CA ALA A 64 8.79 -2.67 -4.35
C ALA A 64 7.46 -2.26 -4.98
N TYR A 65 6.39 -2.21 -4.20
CA TYR A 65 5.07 -1.79 -4.65
C TYR A 65 5.05 -0.32 -5.11
N ILE A 66 5.69 0.58 -4.37
CA ILE A 66 5.86 2.00 -4.75
C ILE A 66 6.62 2.11 -6.07
N PHE A 67 7.67 1.32 -6.28
CA PHE A 67 8.41 1.30 -7.55
C PHE A 67 7.46 0.99 -8.72
N LEU A 68 6.60 -0.02 -8.61
CA LEU A 68 5.63 -0.36 -9.65
C LEU A 68 4.65 0.79 -9.91
N LEU A 69 4.15 1.44 -8.86
CA LEU A 69 3.24 2.58 -8.99
C LEU A 69 3.90 3.78 -9.65
N LYS A 70 5.16 4.08 -9.31
CA LYS A 70 5.92 5.20 -9.90
C LYS A 70 6.24 4.99 -11.37
N MET A 71 6.41 3.76 -11.83
CA MET A 71 6.53 3.45 -13.25
C MET A 71 5.25 3.76 -14.04
N ARG A 72 4.09 3.67 -13.38
CA ARG A 72 2.79 3.96 -13.99
C ARG A 72 2.42 5.45 -13.92
N PHE A 73 2.60 6.08 -12.78
CA PHE A 73 2.15 7.44 -12.52
C PHE A 73 3.25 8.49 -12.62
N GLU A 74 4.50 8.05 -12.68
CA GLU A 74 5.68 8.92 -12.77
C GLU A 74 5.69 10.00 -11.66
N ASP A 75 5.92 11.27 -12.01
CA ASP A 75 5.99 12.37 -11.05
C ASP A 75 4.61 12.82 -10.53
N ASN A 76 3.54 12.27 -11.08
CA ASN A 76 2.17 12.57 -10.64
C ASN A 76 1.80 11.88 -9.32
N LEU A 77 2.53 10.86 -8.92
CA LEU A 77 2.40 10.19 -7.64
C LEU A 77 3.70 10.31 -6.86
N ARG A 78 3.62 10.90 -5.68
CA ARG A 78 4.77 11.15 -4.80
C ARG A 78 4.56 10.48 -3.46
N PHE A 79 5.65 10.07 -2.85
CA PHE A 79 5.65 9.45 -1.52
C PHE A 79 6.60 10.19 -0.58
N GLU A 80 6.11 10.46 0.62
CA GLU A 80 6.91 10.97 1.74
C GLU A 80 6.89 9.90 2.83
N ILE A 81 8.06 9.34 3.15
CA ILE A 81 8.20 8.25 4.10
C ILE A 81 9.06 8.70 5.27
N ASN A 82 8.50 8.69 6.46
CA ASN A 82 9.18 9.04 7.70
C ASN A 82 8.91 8.01 8.79
N ILE A 83 9.73 6.96 8.79
CA ILE A 83 9.68 5.89 9.80
C ILE A 83 10.76 6.15 10.84
N THR A 84 10.35 6.56 12.02
CA THR A 84 11.27 6.90 13.14
C THR A 84 11.46 5.76 14.14
N HIS A 85 10.57 4.76 14.12
CA HIS A 85 10.64 3.59 14.98
C HIS A 85 11.60 2.54 14.45
N ASN A 86 12.17 1.73 15.33
CA ASN A 86 12.94 0.57 14.91
C ASN A 86 12.01 -0.48 14.27
N SER A 87 12.07 -0.55 12.95
CA SER A 87 11.16 -1.38 12.15
C SER A 87 11.26 -2.89 12.39
N GLU A 88 12.32 -3.34 13.07
CA GLU A 88 12.51 -4.75 13.46
C GLU A 88 11.70 -5.12 14.73
N GLU A 89 11.37 -4.14 15.55
CA GLU A 89 10.71 -4.35 16.84
C GLU A 89 9.19 -4.31 16.77
N TYR A 90 8.62 -3.89 15.65
CA TYR A 90 7.19 -3.72 15.51
C TYR A 90 6.59 -4.68 14.49
N LEU A 91 5.39 -5.15 14.79
CA LEU A 91 4.60 -6.06 13.97
C LEU A 91 3.31 -5.40 13.49
N LEU A 92 2.85 -5.82 12.33
CA LEU A 92 1.53 -5.49 11.77
C LEU A 92 1.05 -6.64 10.89
N PRO A 93 -0.26 -6.71 10.56
CA PRO A 93 -0.74 -7.68 9.59
C PRO A 93 -0.13 -7.42 8.21
N PRO A 94 0.28 -8.45 7.46
CA PRO A 94 0.88 -8.28 6.14
C PRO A 94 -0.06 -7.56 5.17
N MET A 95 0.51 -6.80 4.24
CA MET A 95 -0.17 -6.00 3.22
C MET A 95 -1.09 -4.87 3.75
N SER A 96 -0.96 -4.49 5.02
CA SER A 96 -1.74 -3.40 5.60
C SER A 96 -1.44 -2.06 4.95
N ILE A 97 -0.16 -1.71 4.80
CA ILE A 97 0.26 -0.44 4.20
C ILE A 97 -0.06 -0.42 2.70
N GLN A 98 0.19 -1.53 2.00
CA GLN A 98 -0.15 -1.66 0.57
C GLN A 98 -1.64 -1.41 0.33
N MET A 99 -2.51 -1.97 1.16
CA MET A 99 -3.95 -1.75 1.05
C MET A 99 -4.33 -0.27 1.22
N LEU A 100 -3.68 0.44 2.15
CA LEU A 100 -3.92 1.87 2.37
C LEU A 100 -3.42 2.73 1.20
N ILE A 101 -2.27 2.39 0.62
CA ILE A 101 -1.77 3.03 -0.60
C ILE A 101 -2.73 2.79 -1.77
N GLU A 102 -3.16 1.55 -1.97
CA GLU A 102 -4.12 1.20 -3.03
C GLU A 102 -5.44 1.96 -2.89
N ASN A 103 -5.93 2.09 -1.66
CA ASN A 103 -7.12 2.88 -1.36
C ASN A 103 -6.94 4.35 -1.76
N ALA A 104 -5.81 4.97 -1.41
CA ALA A 104 -5.49 6.34 -1.79
C ALA A 104 -5.44 6.52 -3.32
N VAL A 105 -4.78 5.62 -4.03
CA VAL A 105 -4.66 5.64 -5.50
C VAL A 105 -6.02 5.43 -6.17
N LYS A 106 -6.85 4.54 -5.64
CA LYS A 106 -8.16 4.22 -6.20
C LYS A 106 -9.15 5.38 -6.11
N HIS A 107 -9.16 6.10 -4.99
CA HIS A 107 -10.18 7.11 -4.70
C HIS A 107 -9.80 8.54 -5.10
N ASN A 108 -8.54 8.79 -5.43
CA ASN A 108 -8.07 10.14 -5.76
C ASN A 108 -7.69 10.28 -7.22
N GLU A 109 -7.85 11.49 -7.75
CA GLU A 109 -7.31 11.88 -9.03
C GLU A 109 -5.78 11.96 -8.93
N ILE A 110 -5.10 11.39 -9.92
CA ILE A 110 -3.65 11.44 -10.08
C ILE A 110 -3.37 11.89 -11.51
N SER A 111 -2.99 13.14 -11.68
CA SER A 111 -2.76 13.74 -12.99
C SER A 111 -1.67 14.81 -12.91
N ASN A 112 -1.22 15.29 -14.08
CA ASN A 112 -0.27 16.41 -14.16
C ASN A 112 -0.81 17.69 -13.48
N ARG A 113 -2.11 17.93 -13.57
CA ARG A 113 -2.75 19.09 -12.93
C ARG A 113 -2.96 18.90 -11.44
N ARG A 114 -3.16 17.67 -11.00
CA ARG A 114 -3.40 17.30 -9.61
C ARG A 114 -2.53 16.12 -9.21
N PRO A 115 -1.21 16.33 -9.03
CA PRO A 115 -0.35 15.27 -8.50
C PRO A 115 -0.79 14.92 -7.07
N LEU A 116 -0.69 13.66 -6.72
CA LEU A 116 -1.03 13.14 -5.39
C LEU A 116 0.25 12.84 -4.61
N THR A 117 0.32 13.31 -3.37
CA THR A 117 1.35 12.93 -2.41
C THR A 117 0.76 12.05 -1.33
N ILE A 118 1.33 10.86 -1.15
CA ILE A 118 0.98 9.93 -0.07
C ILE A 118 2.08 9.98 0.97
N THR A 119 1.72 10.27 2.21
CA THR A 119 2.63 10.31 3.35
C THR A 119 2.48 9.05 4.19
N ILE A 120 3.60 8.40 4.49
CA ILE A 120 3.67 7.23 5.37
C ILE A 120 4.61 7.59 6.51
N ALA A 121 4.10 7.67 7.73
CA ALA A 121 4.88 8.12 8.87
C ALA A 121 4.50 7.34 10.15
N THR A 122 5.46 7.18 11.05
CA THR A 122 5.18 6.71 12.41
C THR A 122 4.89 7.90 13.33
N ASP A 123 4.00 7.71 14.31
CA ASP A 123 3.73 8.69 15.36
C ASP A 123 4.46 8.35 16.67
N SER A 124 4.29 9.20 17.69
CA SER A 124 4.90 8.99 19.00
C SER A 124 4.20 7.93 19.87
N GLU A 125 3.04 7.44 19.45
CA GLU A 125 2.19 6.51 20.20
C GLU A 125 2.14 5.11 19.56
N GLU A 126 3.25 4.69 18.96
CA GLU A 126 3.36 3.37 18.30
C GLU A 126 2.29 3.14 17.23
N GLY A 127 1.98 4.18 16.47
CA GLY A 127 1.08 4.13 15.32
C GLY A 127 1.80 4.40 14.01
N LEU A 128 1.22 3.91 12.93
CA LEU A 128 1.63 4.25 11.56
C LEU A 128 0.47 4.92 10.85
N LEU A 129 0.75 6.07 10.26
CA LEU A 129 -0.22 6.86 9.52
C LEU A 129 0.07 6.78 8.02
N VAL A 130 -0.98 6.55 7.25
CA VAL A 130 -0.97 6.73 5.80
C VAL A 130 -1.98 7.83 5.48
N SER A 131 -1.50 8.92 4.88
CA SER A 131 -2.29 10.13 4.65
C SER A 131 -2.13 10.65 3.23
N ASN A 132 -3.18 11.21 2.69
CA ASN A 132 -3.17 11.90 1.40
C ASN A 132 -4.18 13.06 1.39
N PRO A 133 -3.93 14.13 0.61
CA PRO A 133 -4.95 15.13 0.33
C PRO A 133 -6.15 14.50 -0.37
N ILE A 134 -7.35 14.95 -0.03
CA ILE A 134 -8.58 14.47 -0.69
C ILE A 134 -8.71 15.14 -2.05
N GLN A 135 -8.56 14.36 -3.11
CA GLN A 135 -8.64 14.77 -4.51
C GLN A 135 -9.63 13.87 -5.27
N SER A 136 -10.86 13.80 -4.77
CA SER A 136 -11.86 12.85 -5.27
C SER A 136 -11.98 12.86 -6.80
N LYS A 137 -12.04 11.68 -7.39
CA LYS A 137 -12.30 11.51 -8.82
C LYS A 137 -13.69 12.04 -9.16
N LEU A 138 -13.83 12.68 -10.34
CA LEU A 138 -15.11 13.14 -10.86
C LEU A 138 -16.09 11.99 -11.14
N THR A 139 -15.58 10.83 -11.49
CA THR A 139 -16.36 9.59 -11.60
C THR A 139 -16.34 8.89 -10.27
N ALA A 140 -17.51 8.79 -9.64
CA ALA A 140 -17.67 8.04 -8.39
C ALA A 140 -17.15 6.60 -8.61
N THR A 141 -15.97 6.30 -8.08
CA THR A 141 -15.57 4.92 -7.95
C THR A 141 -16.41 4.33 -6.83
N THR A 142 -17.30 3.42 -7.15
CA THR A 142 -18.02 2.60 -6.19
C THR A 142 -17.01 1.73 -5.44
N GLY A 143 -16.26 2.37 -4.55
CA GLY A 143 -15.43 1.68 -3.59
C GLY A 143 -16.34 1.17 -2.48
N THR A 144 -16.43 -0.12 -2.32
CA THR A 144 -17.31 -0.78 -1.35
C THR A 144 -16.86 -0.56 0.10
N GLY A 145 -15.76 0.17 0.36
CA GLY A 145 -15.21 0.33 1.72
C GLY A 145 -14.73 -0.99 2.37
N ILE A 146 -14.87 -2.10 1.66
CA ILE A 146 -14.61 -3.45 2.17
C ILE A 146 -13.16 -3.60 2.65
N GLY A 147 -12.20 -2.96 1.97
CA GLY A 147 -10.79 -3.06 2.34
C GLY A 147 -10.50 -2.55 3.75
N LEU A 148 -10.93 -1.34 4.07
CA LEU A 148 -10.73 -0.75 5.40
C LEU A 148 -11.50 -1.50 6.49
N VAL A 149 -12.74 -1.92 6.20
CA VAL A 149 -13.52 -2.76 7.12
C VAL A 149 -12.82 -4.09 7.40
N ASN A 150 -12.24 -4.73 6.39
CA ASN A 150 -11.51 -5.98 6.55
C ASN A 150 -10.21 -5.78 7.33
N LEU A 151 -9.50 -4.67 7.11
CA LEU A 151 -8.31 -4.33 7.88
C LEU A 151 -8.64 -4.11 9.35
N ASP A 152 -9.70 -3.34 9.65
CA ASP A 152 -10.17 -3.11 11.01
C ASP A 152 -10.56 -4.42 11.71
N LYS A 153 -11.33 -5.28 11.04
CA LYS A 153 -11.68 -6.60 11.57
C LYS A 153 -10.44 -7.44 11.89
N ARG A 154 -9.42 -7.38 11.03
CA ARG A 154 -8.16 -8.11 11.26
C ARG A 154 -7.44 -7.59 12.50
N TYR A 155 -7.34 -6.26 12.68
CA TYR A 155 -6.75 -5.66 13.87
C TYR A 155 -7.51 -6.03 15.15
N ARG A 156 -8.83 -5.99 15.12
CA ARG A 156 -9.68 -6.40 16.26
C ARG A 156 -9.48 -7.87 16.63
N LEU A 157 -9.40 -8.76 15.64
CA LEU A 157 -9.23 -10.19 15.87
C LEU A 157 -7.83 -10.54 16.40
N LEU A 158 -6.77 -9.96 15.84
CA LEU A 158 -5.40 -10.30 16.17
C LEU A 158 -4.90 -9.59 17.42
N PHE A 159 -5.28 -8.33 17.62
CA PHE A 159 -4.66 -7.47 18.62
C PHE A 159 -5.67 -6.83 19.58
N ARG A 160 -6.96 -7.01 19.37
CA ARG A 160 -8.03 -6.32 20.11
C ARG A 160 -7.91 -4.79 20.04
N GLN A 161 -7.35 -4.30 18.97
CA GLN A 161 -7.20 -2.88 18.64
C GLN A 161 -7.97 -2.57 17.35
N GLU A 162 -8.21 -1.31 17.11
CA GLU A 162 -8.91 -0.83 15.93
C GLU A 162 -8.07 0.19 15.16
N ILE A 163 -8.34 0.32 13.88
CA ILE A 163 -7.77 1.39 13.06
C ILE A 163 -8.56 2.68 13.30
N GLN A 164 -7.91 3.83 13.07
CA GLN A 164 -8.54 5.14 13.18
C GLN A 164 -8.54 5.81 11.82
N ILE A 165 -9.69 6.33 11.42
CA ILE A 165 -9.87 7.05 10.16
C ILE A 165 -10.25 8.49 10.48
N THR A 166 -9.49 9.43 9.92
CA THR A 166 -9.77 10.86 10.02
C THR A 166 -9.92 11.43 8.62
N GLU A 167 -10.97 12.18 8.42
CA GLU A 167 -11.29 12.83 7.16
C GLU A 167 -11.55 14.31 7.39
N ASP A 168 -10.61 15.15 6.93
CA ASP A 168 -10.69 16.60 6.93
C ASP A 168 -10.25 17.14 5.55
N ARG A 169 -9.16 17.88 5.45
CA ARG A 169 -8.50 18.21 4.17
C ARG A 169 -7.73 17.02 3.61
N ASN A 170 -7.29 16.15 4.51
CA ASN A 170 -6.61 14.92 4.19
C ASN A 170 -7.47 13.72 4.63
N PHE A 171 -7.32 12.63 3.91
CA PHE A 171 -7.76 11.32 4.37
C PHE A 171 -6.59 10.62 5.04
N THR A 172 -6.73 10.32 6.33
CA THR A 172 -5.67 9.72 7.14
C THR A 172 -6.18 8.45 7.79
N VAL A 173 -5.46 7.36 7.63
CA VAL A 173 -5.68 6.11 8.36
C VAL A 173 -4.51 5.88 9.28
N ARG A 174 -4.79 5.72 10.56
CA ARG A 174 -3.83 5.33 11.58
C ARG A 174 -4.03 3.86 11.92
N ILE A 175 -2.97 3.08 11.81
CA ILE A 175 -2.94 1.67 12.20
C ILE A 175 -1.98 1.48 13.37
N PRO A 176 -2.36 0.67 14.39
CA PRO A 176 -1.45 0.34 15.50
C PRO A 176 -0.24 -0.46 15.03
N LEU A 177 0.93 -0.17 15.59
CA LEU A 177 2.13 -1.00 15.50
C LEU A 177 2.27 -1.78 16.82
N ILE A 178 2.49 -3.07 16.73
CA ILE A 178 2.51 -3.95 17.88
C ILE A 178 3.95 -4.32 18.21
N ARG A 179 4.41 -4.06 19.43
CA ARG A 179 5.75 -4.47 19.86
C ARG A 179 5.88 -5.99 19.88
N LYS A 180 7.04 -6.46 19.45
CA LYS A 180 7.37 -7.88 19.35
C LYS A 180 7.46 -8.60 20.72
N ASP A 181 7.72 -7.83 21.77
CA ASP A 181 8.01 -8.34 23.12
C ASP A 181 6.81 -8.21 24.09
N LEU A 182 5.60 -8.06 23.58
CA LEU A 182 4.37 -8.07 24.37
C LEU A 182 3.63 -9.43 24.15
#